data_26deea57c9cf6d1b442deb58b37154d3
#
_entry.id   26deea57c9cf6d1b442deb58b37154d3
#
_cell.length_a   1.000
_cell.length_b   1.000
_cell.length_c   1.000
_cell.angle_alpha   90.00
_cell.angle_beta   90.00
_cell.angle_gamma   90.00
#
_symmetry.space_group_name_H-M   'P 1'
#
loop_
_entity.id
_entity.type
_entity.pdbx_description
1 polymer ?
#
loop_
_entity_poly.entity_id
_entity_poly.type
_entity_poly.pdbx_seq_one_letter_code
_entity_poly.pdbx_strand_id
1 'polypeptide(L)'
;MVRPLEQVPLASRSQIGNKAGARINLRLASLLDGPKSVKVHGMESPARQISLVPPLDRRQSETALAIARGTARLLRSLGFSCVSELPLPSGRRADLVALNENGEIWIVEIKSSVEDLRADQKWQDYRMHCDRLFFAFTQDLPCEIFPQDTGLIIADAYGAHLHCEAPEHRLPAATRKSMTVRFAMAAAQRINRLVDPQGHGEF
;
A
#
# COMPACT_ATOMS: atom_id res chain seq x y z
N MET A 1 32.76 -13.81 40.43
CA MET A 1 33.97 -13.15 39.89
C MET A 1 33.46 -12.30 38.72
N VAL A 2 33.15 -11.04 38.99
CA VAL A 2 32.48 -10.11 38.06
C VAL A 2 33.56 -9.16 37.57
N ARG A 3 33.75 -9.04 36.21
CA ARG A 3 34.65 -8.05 35.62
C ARG A 3 33.95 -6.72 35.45
N PRO A 4 34.60 -5.58 35.75
CA PRO A 4 34.01 -4.26 35.59
C PRO A 4 34.08 -3.75 34.14
N LEU A 5 33.10 -2.93 33.78
CA LEU A 5 32.96 -2.21 32.52
C LEU A 5 34.06 -1.14 32.36
N GLU A 6 34.82 -1.20 31.31
CA GLU A 6 35.76 -0.16 30.89
C GLU A 6 35.01 1.03 30.27
N GLN A 7 35.31 2.20 30.76
CA GLN A 7 34.84 3.49 30.29
C GLN A 7 35.58 3.89 29.02
N VAL A 8 34.82 4.24 27.97
CA VAL A 8 35.34 4.84 26.75
C VAL A 8 35.38 6.37 26.92
N PRO A 9 36.51 7.06 26.62
CA PRO A 9 36.63 8.51 26.82
C PRO A 9 35.94 9.31 25.70
N LEU A 10 35.31 10.41 26.14
CA LEU A 10 34.77 11.46 25.29
C LEU A 10 35.89 12.17 24.51
N ALA A 11 35.90 12.07 23.20
CA ALA A 11 36.74 12.87 22.33
C ALA A 11 36.09 14.21 22.03
N SER A 12 36.90 15.24 22.16
CA SER A 12 36.67 16.65 22.12
C SER A 12 36.03 17.19 20.82
N ARG A 13 35.16 18.18 21.03
CA ARG A 13 34.74 19.19 20.03
C ARG A 13 35.95 19.91 19.44
N SER A 14 36.08 19.90 18.11
CA SER A 14 36.87 20.94 17.40
C SER A 14 36.07 21.49 16.23
N GLN A 15 35.75 22.74 16.36
CA GLN A 15 35.64 23.82 15.37
C GLN A 15 35.50 23.41 13.89
N ILE A 16 34.34 23.70 13.33
CA ILE A 16 34.22 23.92 11.87
C ILE A 16 33.87 25.40 11.64
N GLY A 17 34.80 26.04 10.95
CA GLY A 17 34.82 27.45 10.69
C GLY A 17 33.68 27.94 9.80
N ASN A 18 33.30 29.14 10.16
CA ASN A 18 32.43 30.04 9.47
C ASN A 18 33.07 30.51 8.15
N LYS A 19 32.49 30.19 6.98
CA LYS A 19 32.84 30.88 5.73
C LYS A 19 31.62 31.16 4.88
N ALA A 20 31.53 32.46 4.60
CA ALA A 20 30.93 33.10 3.46
C ALA A 20 29.40 33.24 3.42
N GLY A 21 28.97 34.42 3.86
CA GLY A 21 27.67 35.02 3.52
C GLY A 21 27.52 35.22 2.01
N ALA A 22 26.52 34.62 1.44
CA ALA A 22 25.95 35.02 0.17
C ALA A 22 24.76 35.95 0.46
N ARG A 23 24.94 37.24 0.22
CA ARG A 23 23.89 38.26 0.25
C ARG A 23 22.89 37.96 -0.88
N ILE A 24 21.71 37.49 -0.54
CA ILE A 24 20.59 37.46 -1.47
C ILE A 24 19.98 38.88 -1.50
N ASN A 25 20.28 39.64 -2.56
CA ASN A 25 19.60 40.88 -2.87
C ASN A 25 18.17 40.58 -3.35
N LEU A 26 17.21 40.69 -2.46
CA LEU A 26 15.81 40.77 -2.87
C LEU A 26 15.53 42.17 -3.44
N ARG A 27 15.56 42.31 -4.76
CA ARG A 27 14.87 43.39 -5.44
C ARG A 27 13.38 43.08 -5.47
N LEU A 28 12.62 43.66 -4.57
CA LEU A 28 11.19 43.88 -4.75
C LEU A 28 10.99 44.90 -5.87
N ALA A 29 10.64 44.41 -7.05
CA ALA A 29 10.14 45.26 -8.12
C ALA A 29 8.89 44.61 -8.70
N SER A 30 7.74 45.29 -8.48
CA SER A 30 6.53 45.30 -9.30
C SER A 30 5.94 43.92 -9.71
N LEU A 31 5.07 43.38 -8.85
CA LEU A 31 4.09 42.37 -9.21
C LEU A 31 2.70 43.00 -9.25
N LEU A 32 2.45 43.76 -10.31
CA LEU A 32 1.09 44.19 -10.73
C LEU A 32 0.92 43.84 -12.21
N ASP A 33 1.16 42.58 -12.57
CA ASP A 33 0.63 42.02 -13.82
C ASP A 33 -0.09 40.72 -13.47
N GLY A 34 -1.36 40.69 -13.80
CA GLY A 34 -2.25 39.53 -13.60
C GLY A 34 -1.78 38.25 -14.32
N PRO A 35 -2.30 37.09 -13.98
CA PRO A 35 -1.83 35.84 -14.51
C PRO A 35 -2.01 35.78 -16.02
N LYS A 36 -0.91 35.86 -16.78
CA LYS A 36 -0.90 35.54 -18.21
C LYS A 36 -1.23 34.05 -18.33
N SER A 37 -2.35 33.76 -18.98
CA SER A 37 -2.76 32.40 -19.29
C SER A 37 -1.65 31.72 -20.09
N VAL A 38 -0.99 30.76 -19.45
CA VAL A 38 -0.07 29.85 -20.14
C VAL A 38 -0.92 28.90 -20.96
N LYS A 39 -1.01 29.12 -22.28
CA LYS A 39 -1.55 28.14 -23.20
C LYS A 39 -0.57 26.97 -23.23
N VAL A 40 -0.89 25.93 -22.49
CA VAL A 40 -0.25 24.61 -22.61
C VAL A 40 -0.75 24.01 -23.92
N HIS A 41 0.11 24.06 -24.96
CA HIS A 41 -0.17 23.37 -26.23
C HIS A 41 -0.14 21.87 -26.00
N GLY A 42 -1.17 21.23 -26.49
CA GLY A 42 -1.53 19.85 -26.50
C GLY A 42 -0.42 18.81 -26.39
N MET A 43 -0.55 18.01 -25.37
CA MET A 43 -0.22 16.59 -25.42
C MET A 43 -1.52 15.85 -25.08
N GLU A 44 -2.32 15.64 -26.13
CA GLU A 44 -3.41 14.69 -26.10
C GLU A 44 -2.83 13.28 -26.03
N SER A 45 -2.83 12.72 -24.85
CA SER A 45 -3.04 11.30 -24.65
C SER A 45 -4.03 11.18 -23.50
N PRO A 46 -5.26 10.74 -23.73
CA PRO A 46 -6.16 10.44 -22.64
C PRO A 46 -5.66 9.14 -22.01
N ALA A 47 -4.63 9.20 -21.21
CA ALA A 47 -4.37 8.18 -20.22
C ALA A 47 -5.63 8.17 -19.33
N ARG A 48 -6.51 7.20 -19.62
CA ARG A 48 -7.69 6.91 -18.81
C ARG A 48 -7.26 6.92 -17.35
N GLN A 49 -7.57 7.97 -16.62
CA GLN A 49 -7.28 8.05 -15.19
C GLN A 49 -8.06 6.94 -14.51
N ILE A 50 -7.37 5.84 -14.24
CA ILE A 50 -7.93 4.74 -13.47
C ILE A 50 -8.10 5.29 -12.05
N SER A 51 -9.34 5.45 -11.60
CA SER A 51 -9.61 5.81 -10.21
C SER A 51 -9.06 4.70 -9.32
N LEU A 52 -8.02 5.01 -8.54
CA LEU A 52 -7.40 4.09 -7.57
C LEU A 52 -8.12 4.14 -6.21
N VAL A 53 -9.21 4.88 -6.13
CA VAL A 53 -10.08 4.91 -4.96
C VAL A 53 -11.26 4.00 -5.23
N PRO A 54 -11.49 2.98 -4.38
CA PRO A 54 -12.63 2.11 -4.55
C PRO A 54 -13.93 2.93 -4.47
N PRO A 55 -14.94 2.61 -5.29
CA PRO A 55 -16.27 3.12 -5.06
C PRO A 55 -16.70 2.71 -3.65
N LEU A 56 -17.54 3.52 -3.00
CA LEU A 56 -18.22 3.14 -1.76
C LEU A 56 -19.21 2.02 -2.10
N ASP A 57 -18.67 0.82 -2.32
CA ASP A 57 -19.47 -0.36 -2.62
C ASP A 57 -19.95 -0.97 -1.30
N ARG A 58 -21.25 -0.79 -1.01
CA ARG A 58 -21.91 -1.38 0.16
C ARG A 58 -22.13 -2.89 0.03
N ARG A 59 -21.46 -3.56 -0.93
CA ARG A 59 -21.64 -4.99 -1.22
C ARG A 59 -20.76 -5.90 -0.37
N GLN A 60 -19.79 -5.35 0.36
CA GLN A 60 -19.00 -6.17 1.28
C GLN A 60 -19.84 -6.56 2.49
N SER A 61 -19.87 -7.86 2.81
CA SER A 61 -20.52 -8.34 4.02
C SER A 61 -19.80 -7.82 5.27
N GLU A 62 -20.52 -7.69 6.39
CA GLU A 62 -19.91 -7.33 7.68
C GLU A 62 -18.77 -8.29 8.05
N THR A 63 -18.93 -9.56 7.73
CA THR A 63 -17.91 -10.61 7.91
C THR A 63 -16.64 -10.29 7.10
N ALA A 64 -16.78 -9.96 5.81
CA ALA A 64 -15.63 -9.60 4.97
C ALA A 64 -14.89 -8.36 5.52
N LEU A 65 -15.63 -7.35 5.99
CA LEU A 65 -15.04 -6.17 6.63
C LEU A 65 -14.33 -6.50 7.94
N ALA A 66 -14.86 -7.44 8.72
CA ALA A 66 -14.23 -7.92 9.95
C ALA A 66 -12.89 -8.62 9.65
N ILE A 67 -12.90 -9.57 8.69
CA ILE A 67 -11.71 -10.27 8.22
C ILE A 67 -10.66 -9.26 7.72
N ALA A 68 -11.06 -8.27 6.89
CA ALA A 68 -10.15 -7.26 6.38
C ALA A 68 -9.45 -6.46 7.49
N ARG A 69 -10.21 -6.08 8.55
CA ARG A 69 -9.65 -5.34 9.69
C ARG A 69 -8.65 -6.17 10.48
N GLY A 70 -8.99 -7.42 10.81
CA GLY A 70 -8.10 -8.32 11.53
C GLY A 70 -6.83 -8.61 10.74
N THR A 71 -6.97 -8.93 9.46
CA THR A 71 -5.85 -9.16 8.54
C THR A 71 -4.93 -7.94 8.43
N ALA A 72 -5.49 -6.73 8.28
CA ALA A 72 -4.68 -5.52 8.21
C ALA A 72 -3.92 -5.23 9.52
N ARG A 73 -4.45 -5.64 10.69
CA ARG A 73 -3.71 -5.55 11.97
C ARG A 73 -2.54 -6.51 12.03
N LEU A 74 -2.73 -7.76 11.60
CA LEU A 74 -1.66 -8.75 11.49
C LEU A 74 -0.56 -8.24 10.56
N LEU A 75 -0.90 -7.83 9.34
CA LEU A 75 0.08 -7.36 8.37
C LEU A 75 0.90 -6.16 8.90
N ARG A 76 0.26 -5.22 9.60
CA ARG A 76 0.98 -4.12 10.25
C ARG A 76 1.94 -4.60 11.35
N SER A 77 1.55 -5.60 12.14
CA SER A 77 2.45 -6.17 13.17
C SER A 77 3.65 -6.89 12.55
N LEU A 78 3.53 -7.34 11.29
CA LEU A 78 4.62 -7.93 10.50
C LEU A 78 5.42 -6.88 9.70
N GLY A 79 5.19 -5.57 9.90
CA GLY A 79 5.92 -4.49 9.24
C GLY A 79 5.42 -4.11 7.86
N PHE A 80 4.20 -4.52 7.48
CA PHE A 80 3.59 -4.15 6.20
C PHE A 80 2.67 -2.93 6.34
N SER A 81 2.70 -2.05 5.34
CA SER A 81 1.65 -1.07 5.09
C SER A 81 0.61 -1.66 4.14
N CYS A 82 -0.67 -1.35 4.33
CA CYS A 82 -1.76 -1.98 3.58
C CYS A 82 -2.62 -0.95 2.85
N VAL A 83 -3.04 -1.31 1.64
CA VAL A 83 -4.05 -0.61 0.85
C VAL A 83 -5.14 -1.62 0.48
N SER A 84 -6.40 -1.36 0.86
CA SER A 84 -7.55 -2.20 0.50
C SER A 84 -8.03 -1.89 -0.92
N GLU A 85 -8.75 -2.81 -1.55
CA GLU A 85 -9.45 -2.58 -2.80
C GLU A 85 -8.58 -1.91 -3.88
N LEU A 86 -7.36 -2.44 -4.12
CA LEU A 86 -6.42 -1.86 -5.08
C LEU A 86 -6.71 -2.40 -6.50
N PRO A 87 -7.05 -1.52 -7.48
CA PRO A 87 -7.15 -1.94 -8.87
C PRO A 87 -5.78 -2.36 -9.42
N LEU A 88 -5.70 -3.53 -10.03
CA LEU A 88 -4.48 -4.11 -10.59
C LEU A 88 -4.37 -3.81 -12.11
N PRO A 89 -3.16 -3.92 -12.69
CA PRO A 89 -2.97 -3.77 -14.14
C PRO A 89 -3.80 -4.75 -14.98
N SER A 90 -4.11 -5.92 -14.44
CA SER A 90 -4.98 -6.94 -15.05
C SER A 90 -6.46 -6.54 -15.16
N GLY A 91 -6.87 -5.40 -14.56
CA GLY A 91 -8.26 -5.00 -14.42
C GLY A 91 -8.98 -5.65 -13.23
N ARG A 92 -8.29 -6.53 -12.48
CA ARG A 92 -8.78 -7.06 -11.21
C ARG A 92 -8.67 -6.02 -10.11
N ARG A 93 -9.28 -6.29 -8.98
CA ARG A 93 -9.18 -5.49 -7.77
C ARG A 93 -8.84 -6.42 -6.62
N ALA A 94 -7.66 -6.21 -6.03
CA ALA A 94 -7.22 -7.00 -4.89
C ALA A 94 -7.85 -6.46 -3.60
N ASP A 95 -8.35 -7.34 -2.73
CA ASP A 95 -9.02 -6.94 -1.49
C ASP A 95 -8.06 -6.23 -0.54
N LEU A 96 -6.85 -6.78 -0.33
CA LEU A 96 -5.76 -6.13 0.40
C LEU A 96 -4.44 -6.31 -0.36
N VAL A 97 -3.71 -5.21 -0.54
CA VAL A 97 -2.32 -5.24 -1.00
C VAL A 97 -1.44 -4.71 0.13
N ALA A 98 -0.42 -5.46 0.49
CA ALA A 98 0.53 -5.15 1.54
C ALA A 98 1.93 -4.95 0.96
N LEU A 99 2.64 -3.94 1.45
CA LEU A 99 3.99 -3.57 1.03
C LEU A 99 4.84 -3.33 2.27
N ASN A 100 6.02 -3.98 2.35
CA ASN A 100 6.98 -3.74 3.42
C ASN A 100 8.15 -2.84 2.98
N GLU A 101 9.04 -2.51 3.91
CA GLU A 101 10.22 -1.65 3.66
C GLU A 101 11.21 -2.24 2.64
N ASN A 102 11.25 -3.57 2.49
CA ASN A 102 12.10 -4.26 1.53
C ASN A 102 11.50 -4.29 0.12
N GLY A 103 10.30 -3.73 -0.06
CA GLY A 103 9.58 -3.72 -1.31
C GLY A 103 8.90 -5.06 -1.64
N GLU A 104 8.77 -5.96 -0.68
CA GLU A 104 8.00 -7.19 -0.84
C GLU A 104 6.51 -6.87 -0.87
N ILE A 105 5.79 -7.48 -1.81
CA ILE A 105 4.38 -7.24 -2.06
C ILE A 105 3.59 -8.51 -1.79
N TRP A 106 2.67 -8.45 -0.84
CA TRP A 106 1.67 -9.49 -0.60
C TRP A 106 0.31 -9.04 -1.12
N ILE A 107 -0.45 -9.98 -1.66
CA ILE A 107 -1.88 -9.81 -1.93
C ILE A 107 -2.62 -10.77 -1.01
N VAL A 108 -3.68 -10.28 -0.38
CA VAL A 108 -4.57 -11.09 0.45
C VAL A 108 -5.99 -10.91 -0.07
N GLU A 109 -6.59 -12.01 -0.51
CA GLU A 109 -7.99 -12.11 -0.93
C GLU A 109 -8.84 -12.56 0.24
N ILE A 110 -9.97 -11.91 0.45
CA ILE A 110 -10.87 -12.18 1.57
C ILE A 110 -11.97 -13.11 1.10
N LYS A 111 -12.22 -14.18 1.87
CA LYS A 111 -13.29 -15.14 1.63
C LYS A 111 -14.18 -15.23 2.85
N SER A 112 -15.42 -14.80 2.69
CA SER A 112 -16.40 -14.79 3.77
C SER A 112 -17.31 -16.04 3.79
N SER A 113 -17.29 -16.86 2.73
CA SER A 113 -18.04 -18.10 2.64
C SER A 113 -17.41 -19.08 1.65
N VAL A 114 -17.87 -20.33 1.70
CA VAL A 114 -17.48 -21.39 0.73
C VAL A 114 -17.95 -21.04 -0.69
N GLU A 115 -19.11 -20.44 -0.80
CA GLU A 115 -19.70 -20.01 -2.08
C GLU A 115 -18.84 -18.92 -2.73
N ASP A 116 -18.37 -17.97 -1.93
CA ASP A 116 -17.48 -16.89 -2.35
C ASP A 116 -16.15 -17.45 -2.90
N LEU A 117 -15.55 -18.43 -2.21
CA LEU A 117 -14.35 -19.10 -2.67
C LEU A 117 -14.59 -19.86 -3.98
N ARG A 118 -15.70 -20.62 -4.08
CA ARG A 118 -16.03 -21.40 -5.29
C ARG A 118 -16.34 -20.53 -6.51
N ALA A 119 -16.88 -19.35 -6.30
CA ALA A 119 -17.16 -18.39 -7.37
C ALA A 119 -15.89 -17.74 -7.92
N ASP A 120 -14.80 -17.72 -7.14
CA ASP A 120 -13.54 -17.10 -7.52
C ASP A 120 -12.64 -18.07 -8.30
N GLN A 121 -12.90 -18.23 -9.59
CA GLN A 121 -12.09 -19.03 -10.50
C GLN A 121 -10.85 -18.27 -11.04
N LYS A 122 -10.58 -17.07 -10.55
CA LYS A 122 -9.64 -16.13 -11.18
C LYS A 122 -8.53 -15.64 -10.22
N TRP A 123 -8.42 -16.26 -9.06
CA TRP A 123 -7.45 -15.88 -8.05
C TRP A 123 -5.98 -16.01 -8.55
N GLN A 124 -5.72 -16.88 -9.53
CA GLN A 124 -4.40 -17.03 -10.13
C GLN A 124 -3.91 -15.75 -10.81
N ASP A 125 -4.82 -14.88 -11.29
CA ASP A 125 -4.48 -13.61 -11.92
C ASP A 125 -3.73 -12.67 -10.94
N TYR A 126 -3.94 -12.83 -9.63
CA TYR A 126 -3.28 -12.02 -8.60
C TYR A 126 -1.79 -12.36 -8.44
N ARG A 127 -1.38 -13.61 -8.73
CA ARG A 127 0.01 -14.04 -8.59
C ARG A 127 0.99 -13.24 -9.41
N MET A 128 0.58 -12.74 -10.57
CA MET A 128 1.43 -11.92 -11.41
C MET A 128 1.72 -10.54 -10.81
N HIS A 129 1.09 -10.20 -9.70
CA HIS A 129 1.14 -8.87 -9.09
C HIS A 129 1.67 -8.87 -7.65
N CYS A 130 2.03 -10.02 -7.09
CA CYS A 130 2.55 -10.15 -5.73
C CYS A 130 3.68 -11.16 -5.61
N ASP A 131 4.49 -11.01 -4.57
CA ASP A 131 5.51 -12.01 -4.22
C ASP A 131 4.89 -13.19 -3.48
N ARG A 132 3.83 -12.94 -2.69
CA ARG A 132 3.08 -13.96 -1.96
C ARG A 132 1.59 -13.69 -2.03
N LEU A 133 0.81 -14.74 -2.24
CA LEU A 133 -0.65 -14.68 -2.30
C LEU A 133 -1.26 -15.45 -1.13
N PHE A 134 -2.16 -14.80 -0.42
CA PHE A 134 -2.87 -15.36 0.72
C PHE A 134 -4.37 -15.30 0.52
N PHE A 135 -5.07 -16.23 1.17
CA PHE A 135 -6.49 -16.10 1.46
C PHE A 135 -6.68 -15.80 2.95
N ALA A 136 -7.56 -14.84 3.25
CA ALA A 136 -7.98 -14.54 4.61
C ALA A 136 -9.47 -14.90 4.80
N PHE A 137 -9.77 -15.63 5.88
CA PHE A 137 -11.10 -16.16 6.14
C PHE A 137 -11.34 -16.36 7.63
N THR A 138 -12.57 -16.67 8.03
CA THR A 138 -12.92 -16.98 9.41
C THR A 138 -12.62 -18.43 9.76
N GLN A 139 -12.44 -18.72 11.05
CA GLN A 139 -12.16 -20.08 11.54
C GLN A 139 -13.24 -21.12 11.18
N ASP A 140 -14.45 -20.68 10.79
CA ASP A 140 -15.55 -21.54 10.43
C ASP A 140 -15.38 -22.21 9.06
N LEU A 141 -14.48 -21.72 8.22
CA LEU A 141 -14.22 -22.31 6.91
C LEU A 141 -13.11 -23.37 7.02
N PRO A 142 -13.29 -24.56 6.40
CA PRO A 142 -12.26 -25.60 6.42
C PRO A 142 -11.07 -25.19 5.56
N CYS A 143 -9.85 -25.36 6.09
CA CYS A 143 -8.61 -24.96 5.38
C CYS A 143 -8.37 -25.77 4.11
N GLU A 144 -8.89 -26.97 4.04
CA GLU A 144 -8.67 -27.95 2.96
C GLU A 144 -9.31 -27.55 1.63
N ILE A 145 -10.26 -26.61 1.66
CA ILE A 145 -10.93 -26.14 0.43
C ILE A 145 -10.09 -25.11 -0.33
N PHE A 146 -9.05 -24.53 0.32
CA PHE A 146 -8.19 -23.51 -0.29
C PHE A 146 -7.07 -24.14 -1.12
N PRO A 147 -6.56 -23.45 -2.16
CA PRO A 147 -5.46 -23.94 -2.97
C PRO A 147 -4.19 -24.14 -2.12
N GLN A 148 -3.53 -25.29 -2.29
CA GLN A 148 -2.33 -25.67 -1.51
C GLN A 148 -1.10 -24.78 -1.79
N ASP A 149 -1.10 -24.07 -2.91
CA ASP A 149 -0.01 -23.21 -3.34
C ASP A 149 -0.24 -21.72 -2.95
N THR A 150 -1.10 -21.47 -1.96
CA THR A 150 -1.37 -20.15 -1.38
C THR A 150 -1.16 -20.16 0.13
N GLY A 151 -0.89 -19.01 0.73
CA GLY A 151 -0.89 -18.85 2.17
C GLY A 151 -2.30 -18.71 2.73
N LEU A 152 -2.45 -19.01 4.02
CA LEU A 152 -3.73 -18.95 4.71
C LEU A 152 -3.63 -18.09 5.96
N ILE A 153 -4.58 -17.19 6.12
CA ILE A 153 -4.72 -16.30 7.28
C ILE A 153 -6.10 -16.53 7.87
N ILE A 154 -6.17 -16.89 9.15
CA ILE A 154 -7.44 -16.96 9.87
C ILE A 154 -7.63 -15.65 10.62
N ALA A 155 -8.77 -14.99 10.40
CA ALA A 155 -9.03 -13.63 10.86
C ALA A 155 -10.46 -13.46 11.40
N ASP A 156 -10.60 -12.54 12.34
CA ASP A 156 -11.86 -12.03 12.84
C ASP A 156 -11.85 -10.49 12.90
N ALA A 157 -12.83 -9.89 13.58
CA ALA A 157 -12.92 -8.43 13.74
C ALA A 157 -11.78 -7.82 14.57
N TYR A 158 -11.10 -8.62 15.39
CA TYR A 158 -10.15 -8.16 16.40
C TYR A 158 -8.70 -8.41 16.00
N GLY A 159 -8.43 -9.50 15.31
CA GLY A 159 -7.08 -9.88 14.91
C GLY A 159 -7.06 -10.96 13.84
N ALA A 160 -5.87 -11.44 13.55
CA ALA A 160 -5.63 -12.53 12.64
C ALA A 160 -4.34 -13.27 13.02
N HIS A 161 -4.20 -14.50 12.56
CA HIS A 161 -2.92 -15.21 12.62
C HIS A 161 -2.62 -15.88 11.28
N LEU A 162 -1.34 -15.98 10.99
CA LEU A 162 -0.84 -16.72 9.83
C LEU A 162 -0.98 -18.22 10.13
N HIS A 163 -1.88 -18.87 9.41
CA HIS A 163 -2.13 -20.32 9.56
C HIS A 163 -1.16 -21.13 8.68
N CYS A 164 -0.93 -20.68 7.46
CA CYS A 164 -0.02 -21.33 6.52
C CYS A 164 0.75 -20.27 5.71
N GLU A 165 2.07 -20.44 5.60
CA GLU A 165 2.92 -19.59 4.79
C GLU A 165 2.60 -19.74 3.30
N ALA A 166 2.66 -18.64 2.56
CA ALA A 166 2.55 -18.66 1.11
C ALA A 166 3.90 -18.97 0.45
N PRO A 167 3.92 -19.77 -0.62
CA PRO A 167 5.10 -19.87 -1.47
C PRO A 167 5.53 -18.49 -2.01
N GLU A 168 6.83 -18.28 -2.08
CA GLU A 168 7.38 -17.06 -2.68
C GLU A 168 7.42 -17.17 -4.21
N HIS A 169 6.88 -16.15 -4.88
CA HIS A 169 6.94 -15.96 -6.33
C HIS A 169 7.50 -14.57 -6.63
N ARG A 170 8.83 -14.47 -6.61
CA ARG A 170 9.52 -13.19 -6.72
C ARG A 170 9.13 -12.43 -7.98
N LEU A 171 8.54 -11.24 -7.80
CA LEU A 171 8.13 -10.38 -8.90
C LEU A 171 9.33 -9.89 -9.74
N PRO A 172 9.19 -9.81 -11.07
CA PRO A 172 10.12 -9.07 -11.93
C PRO A 172 10.21 -7.60 -11.49
N ALA A 173 11.41 -7.00 -11.61
CA ALA A 173 11.65 -5.63 -11.16
C ALA A 173 10.70 -4.58 -11.77
N ALA A 174 10.34 -4.74 -13.04
CA ALA A 174 9.39 -3.85 -13.73
C ALA A 174 7.98 -3.93 -13.13
N THR A 175 7.49 -5.15 -12.84
CA THR A 175 6.19 -5.38 -12.21
C THR A 175 6.19 -4.84 -10.79
N ARG A 176 7.24 -5.11 -10.00
CA ARG A 176 7.42 -4.57 -8.66
C ARG A 176 7.34 -3.04 -8.65
N LYS A 177 8.11 -2.37 -9.54
CA LYS A 177 8.06 -0.90 -9.68
C LYS A 177 6.64 -0.42 -9.99
N SER A 178 5.97 -1.05 -10.95
CA SER A 178 4.59 -0.69 -11.33
C SER A 178 3.62 -0.81 -10.15
N MET A 179 3.69 -1.92 -9.40
CA MET A 179 2.85 -2.17 -8.25
C MET A 179 3.14 -1.20 -7.09
N THR A 180 4.43 -0.92 -6.81
CA THR A 180 4.83 0.04 -5.77
C THR A 180 4.32 1.45 -6.08
N VAL A 181 4.44 1.92 -7.32
CA VAL A 181 3.92 3.22 -7.74
C VAL A 181 2.40 3.27 -7.59
N ARG A 182 1.70 2.22 -8.04
CA ARG A 182 0.24 2.11 -7.91
C ARG A 182 -0.21 2.14 -6.46
N PHE A 183 0.47 1.40 -5.59
CA PHE A 183 0.23 1.39 -4.14
C PHE A 183 0.39 2.78 -3.54
N ALA A 184 1.51 3.46 -3.83
CA ALA A 184 1.80 4.79 -3.33
C ALA A 184 0.77 5.83 -3.81
N MET A 185 0.40 5.80 -5.08
CA MET A 185 -0.64 6.68 -5.64
C MET A 185 -2.00 6.45 -4.99
N ALA A 186 -2.40 5.18 -4.80
CA ALA A 186 -3.66 4.85 -4.13
C ALA A 186 -3.69 5.33 -2.69
N ALA A 187 -2.59 5.15 -1.95
CA ALA A 187 -2.46 5.62 -0.57
C ALA A 187 -2.54 7.16 -0.50
N ALA A 188 -1.80 7.87 -1.37
CA ALA A 188 -1.81 9.33 -1.43
C ALA A 188 -3.20 9.89 -1.78
N GLN A 189 -3.87 9.33 -2.79
CA GLN A 189 -5.24 9.75 -3.16
C GLN A 189 -6.24 9.56 -2.03
N ARG A 190 -6.12 8.49 -1.23
CA ARG A 190 -6.99 8.25 -0.08
C ARG A 190 -6.73 9.24 1.04
N ILE A 191 -5.46 9.55 1.32
CA ILE A 191 -5.09 10.58 2.29
C ILE A 191 -5.65 11.94 1.85
N ASN A 192 -5.46 12.32 0.57
CA ASN A 192 -5.98 13.59 0.05
C ASN A 192 -7.49 13.71 0.24
N ARG A 193 -8.26 12.64 -0.02
CA ARG A 193 -9.72 12.64 0.22
C ARG A 193 -10.10 12.76 1.69
N LEU A 194 -9.28 12.24 2.61
CA LEU A 194 -9.52 12.39 4.05
C LEU A 194 -9.22 13.82 4.52
N VAL A 195 -8.19 14.46 3.96
CA VAL A 195 -7.77 15.81 4.32
C VAL A 195 -8.65 16.88 3.65
N ASP A 196 -9.01 16.66 2.38
CA ASP A 196 -9.87 17.57 1.61
C ASP A 196 -10.98 16.80 0.90
N PRO A 197 -12.08 16.49 1.61
CA PRO A 197 -13.21 15.76 1.04
C PRO A 197 -13.94 16.50 -0.09
N GLN A 198 -13.78 17.84 -0.16
CA GLN A 198 -14.44 18.71 -1.16
C GLN A 198 -13.54 18.99 -2.37
N GLY A 199 -12.24 18.73 -2.28
CA GLY A 199 -11.24 18.98 -3.33
C GLY A 199 -11.36 18.06 -4.55
N HIS A 200 -12.40 17.24 -4.64
CA HIS A 200 -12.67 16.33 -5.75
C HIS A 200 -13.76 16.86 -6.71
N GLY A 201 -13.93 18.17 -6.79
CA GLY A 201 -14.64 18.82 -7.87
C GLY A 201 -13.95 18.50 -9.21
N GLU A 202 -14.74 18.09 -10.18
CA GLU A 202 -14.35 17.79 -11.56
C GLU A 202 -13.41 18.87 -12.11
N PHE A 203 -12.17 18.46 -12.48
CA PHE A 203 -11.29 19.22 -13.33
C PHE A 203 -11.28 18.64 -14.73
#